data_ba39f52091953da32e3077864e963b11
#
_entry.id   ba39f52091953da32e3077864e963b11
#
_cell.length_a   1.000
_cell.length_b   1.000
_cell.length_c   1.000
_cell.angle_alpha   90.00
_cell.angle_beta   90.00
_cell.angle_gamma   90.00
#
_symmetry.space_group_name_H-M   'P 1'
#
loop_
_entity.id
_entity.type
_entity.pdbx_description
1 polymer ?
#
loop_
_entity_poly.entity_id
_entity_poly.type
_entity_poly.pdbx_seq_one_letter_code
_entity_poly.pdbx_strand_id
1 'polypeptide(L)'
;VAAGEDTPLAIDGQIAWLGTADPATPGATISPFSALDKIVAGLSTPGQTPAQVSQTLRTGLTEIDATAGTLSAWRSRAGEALNRIDAIAGRLADRKLDAERQRTEAEELDLVAAISDFQNRQTGYDAALKSYSIVQRLSLFDYIR
;
A
#
# COMPACT_ATOMS: atom_id res chain seq x y z
N VAL A 1 9.28 -11.35 2.01
CA VAL A 1 9.34 -9.93 2.38
C VAL A 1 9.94 -9.24 1.17
N ALA A 2 9.12 -8.58 0.37
CA ALA A 2 9.60 -7.72 -0.70
C ALA A 2 10.46 -6.63 -0.05
N ALA A 3 11.72 -6.53 -0.47
CA ALA A 3 12.65 -5.51 -0.06
C ALA A 3 11.98 -4.13 -0.13
N GLY A 4 12.12 -3.36 0.93
CA GLY A 4 11.41 -2.16 1.24
C GLY A 4 11.21 -1.22 0.05
N GLU A 5 9.98 -1.15 -0.37
CA GLU A 5 9.52 -0.11 -1.26
C GLU A 5 9.22 1.10 -0.38
N ASP A 6 10.23 1.98 -0.24
CA ASP A 6 10.12 3.19 0.55
C ASP A 6 9.19 4.17 -0.19
N THR A 7 8.05 4.45 0.41
CA THR A 7 7.12 5.46 -0.10
C THR A 7 7.10 6.60 0.89
N PRO A 8 7.51 7.83 0.49
CA PRO A 8 7.46 8.97 1.39
C PRO A 8 6.00 9.26 1.77
N LEU A 9 5.69 9.09 3.06
CA LEU A 9 4.36 9.32 3.64
C LEU A 9 4.11 10.79 3.99
N ALA A 10 5.14 11.61 3.95
CA ALA A 10 5.06 13.03 4.30
C ALA A 10 5.76 13.88 3.25
N ILE A 11 5.16 15.03 2.97
CA ILE A 11 5.75 16.10 2.17
C ILE A 11 6.28 17.13 3.17
N ASP A 12 7.53 17.56 2.96
CA ASP A 12 8.07 18.67 3.72
C ASP A 12 7.34 19.96 3.31
N GLY A 13 6.48 20.44 4.20
CA GLY A 13 5.70 21.66 3.99
C GLY A 13 6.59 22.89 3.83
N GLN A 14 7.75 22.92 4.47
CA GLN A 14 8.69 24.02 4.32
C GLN A 14 9.21 24.10 2.87
N ILE A 15 9.61 23.01 2.29
CA ILE A 15 10.08 22.98 0.89
C ILE A 15 8.93 23.29 -0.06
N ALA A 16 7.73 22.75 0.20
CA ALA A 16 6.57 22.96 -0.67
C ALA A 16 6.11 24.43 -0.71
N TRP A 17 6.15 25.14 0.43
CA TRP A 17 5.63 26.50 0.55
C TRP A 17 6.71 27.59 0.48
N LEU A 18 7.95 27.30 0.88
CA LEU A 18 9.01 28.29 1.00
C LEU A 18 10.21 28.01 0.08
N GLY A 19 10.23 26.86 -0.61
CA GLY A 19 11.35 26.38 -1.40
C GLY A 19 11.25 26.66 -2.90
N THR A 20 10.31 27.49 -3.36
CA THR A 20 10.22 27.84 -4.79
C THR A 20 11.41 28.72 -5.19
N ALA A 21 12.10 28.38 -6.28
CA ALA A 21 13.15 29.23 -6.82
C ALA A 21 12.56 30.59 -7.26
N ASP A 22 13.18 31.68 -6.82
CA ASP A 22 12.74 33.03 -7.20
C ASP A 22 13.13 33.31 -8.66
N PRO A 23 12.16 33.47 -9.58
CA PRO A 23 12.47 33.76 -10.98
C PRO A 23 13.12 35.14 -11.21
N ALA A 24 12.96 36.08 -10.27
CA ALA A 24 13.54 37.41 -10.34
C ALA A 24 14.96 37.48 -9.74
N THR A 25 15.30 36.55 -8.84
CA THR A 25 16.58 36.58 -8.10
C THR A 25 17.25 35.22 -8.12
N PRO A 26 18.23 34.96 -9.02
CA PRO A 26 18.93 33.70 -9.10
C PRO A 26 19.56 33.29 -7.77
N GLY A 27 19.31 32.06 -7.33
CA GLY A 27 19.82 31.49 -6.08
C GLY A 27 19.02 31.83 -4.82
N ALA A 28 17.98 32.67 -4.93
CA ALA A 28 17.04 32.92 -3.85
C ALA A 28 15.81 32.01 -3.95
N THR A 29 15.10 31.89 -2.83
CA THR A 29 13.79 31.21 -2.78
C THR A 29 12.70 32.21 -2.46
N ILE A 30 11.49 31.93 -2.96
CA ILE A 30 10.30 32.74 -2.75
C ILE A 30 9.14 31.88 -2.27
N SER A 31 8.29 32.48 -1.46
CA SER A 31 7.01 31.90 -1.03
C SER A 31 5.84 32.69 -1.66
N PRO A 32 4.62 32.11 -1.74
CA PRO A 32 3.44 32.84 -2.15
C PRO A 32 3.20 34.10 -1.30
N PHE A 33 3.50 34.01 -0.01
CA PHE A 33 3.32 35.12 0.94
C PHE A 33 4.33 36.24 0.68
N SER A 34 5.60 35.91 0.51
CA SER A 34 6.64 36.92 0.22
C SER A 34 6.45 37.54 -1.17
N ALA A 35 5.94 36.81 -2.15
CA ALA A 35 5.57 37.37 -3.46
C ALA A 35 4.46 38.43 -3.32
N LEU A 36 3.42 38.13 -2.54
CA LEU A 36 2.35 39.09 -2.25
C LEU A 36 2.86 40.32 -1.49
N ASP A 37 3.71 40.12 -0.48
CA ASP A 37 4.30 41.23 0.28
C ASP A 37 5.15 42.14 -0.60
N LYS A 38 5.93 41.59 -1.53
CA LYS A 38 6.69 42.35 -2.53
C LYS A 38 5.78 43.19 -3.42
N ILE A 39 4.68 42.61 -3.91
CA ILE A 39 3.70 43.35 -4.74
C ILE A 39 3.08 44.49 -3.93
N VAL A 40 2.62 44.21 -2.71
CA VAL A 40 1.99 45.22 -1.85
C VAL A 40 2.96 46.34 -1.53
N ALA A 41 4.18 46.02 -1.14
CA ALA A 41 5.25 46.98 -0.86
C ALA A 41 5.59 47.82 -2.11
N GLY A 42 5.73 47.18 -3.26
CA GLY A 42 5.96 47.85 -4.54
C GLY A 42 4.84 48.79 -4.89
N LEU A 43 3.59 48.40 -4.83
CA LEU A 43 2.43 49.25 -5.15
C LEU A 43 2.18 50.38 -4.16
N SER A 44 2.61 50.19 -2.91
CA SER A 44 2.45 51.21 -1.86
C SER A 44 3.49 52.32 -1.90
N THR A 45 4.49 52.24 -2.80
CA THR A 45 5.58 53.22 -2.91
C THR A 45 5.04 54.49 -3.60
N PRO A 46 5.08 55.68 -2.96
CA PRO A 46 4.59 56.90 -3.56
C PRO A 46 5.44 57.36 -4.75
N GLY A 47 4.79 58.06 -5.72
CA GLY A 47 5.49 58.71 -6.83
C GLY A 47 5.93 57.79 -7.98
N GLN A 48 5.43 56.56 -8.04
CA GLN A 48 5.74 55.65 -9.13
C GLN A 48 5.13 56.07 -10.47
N THR A 49 5.88 55.81 -11.51
CA THR A 49 5.40 55.93 -12.87
C THR A 49 4.51 54.75 -13.26
N PRO A 50 3.59 54.91 -14.23
CA PRO A 50 2.77 53.74 -14.71
C PRO A 50 3.60 52.56 -15.21
N ALA A 51 4.80 52.83 -15.75
CA ALA A 51 5.72 51.80 -16.22
C ALA A 51 6.29 50.98 -15.03
N GLN A 52 6.64 51.63 -13.90
CA GLN A 52 7.14 50.99 -12.69
C GLN A 52 6.04 50.15 -12.05
N VAL A 53 4.80 50.65 -11.96
CA VAL A 53 3.65 49.87 -11.47
C VAL A 53 3.41 48.63 -12.34
N SER A 54 3.46 48.80 -13.66
CA SER A 54 3.28 47.64 -14.58
C SER A 54 4.41 46.63 -14.43
N GLN A 55 5.64 47.04 -14.20
CA GLN A 55 6.76 46.15 -13.98
C GLN A 55 6.62 45.36 -12.66
N THR A 56 6.26 46.03 -11.56
CA THR A 56 5.98 45.42 -10.27
C THR A 56 4.90 44.32 -10.38
N LEU A 57 3.81 44.64 -11.07
CA LEU A 57 2.75 43.67 -11.28
C LEU A 57 3.18 42.46 -12.12
N ARG A 58 3.93 42.69 -13.21
CA ARG A 58 4.43 41.58 -14.06
C ARG A 58 5.39 40.67 -13.29
N THR A 59 6.34 41.23 -12.56
CA THR A 59 7.27 40.47 -11.74
C THR A 59 6.52 39.68 -10.68
N GLY A 60 5.60 40.32 -9.95
CA GLY A 60 4.81 39.67 -8.92
C GLY A 60 3.92 38.54 -9.46
N LEU A 61 3.28 38.73 -10.64
CA LEU A 61 2.53 37.64 -11.27
C LEU A 61 3.42 36.45 -11.64
N THR A 62 4.62 36.71 -12.20
CA THR A 62 5.59 35.64 -12.52
C THR A 62 6.01 34.88 -11.27
N GLU A 63 6.24 35.58 -10.15
CA GLU A 63 6.59 34.96 -8.86
C GLU A 63 5.43 34.12 -8.30
N ILE A 64 4.18 34.62 -8.39
CA ILE A 64 2.98 33.86 -7.99
C ILE A 64 2.80 32.62 -8.86
N ASP A 65 2.94 32.73 -10.17
CA ASP A 65 2.83 31.59 -11.09
C ASP A 65 3.87 30.53 -10.80
N ALA A 66 5.13 30.93 -10.50
CA ALA A 66 6.19 30.02 -10.12
C ALA A 66 5.85 29.25 -8.82
N THR A 67 5.32 29.96 -7.80
CA THR A 67 4.91 29.32 -6.54
C THR A 67 3.71 28.41 -6.73
N ALA A 68 2.73 28.79 -7.52
CA ALA A 68 1.58 27.97 -7.87
C ALA A 68 1.98 26.69 -8.63
N GLY A 69 2.93 26.82 -9.56
CA GLY A 69 3.54 25.68 -10.27
C GLY A 69 4.23 24.70 -9.32
N THR A 70 5.00 25.21 -8.37
CA THR A 70 5.66 24.38 -7.33
C THR A 70 4.64 23.64 -6.47
N LEU A 71 3.59 24.31 -6.00
CA LEU A 71 2.53 23.70 -5.21
C LEU A 71 1.77 22.63 -6.02
N SER A 72 1.52 22.87 -7.30
CA SER A 72 0.90 21.89 -8.18
C SER A 72 1.76 20.65 -8.37
N ALA A 73 3.08 20.81 -8.52
CA ALA A 73 4.02 19.69 -8.61
C ALA A 73 4.04 18.86 -7.32
N TRP A 74 4.03 19.50 -6.16
CA TRP A 74 3.95 18.79 -4.87
C TRP A 74 2.62 18.06 -4.68
N ARG A 75 1.51 18.67 -5.13
CA ARG A 75 0.19 18.02 -5.14
C ARG A 75 0.19 16.76 -6.02
N SER A 76 0.80 16.82 -7.19
CA SER A 76 0.94 15.66 -8.07
C SER A 76 1.76 14.54 -7.41
N ARG A 77 2.88 14.87 -6.79
CA ARG A 77 3.69 13.89 -6.03
C ARG A 77 2.91 13.24 -4.88
N ALA A 78 2.10 14.03 -4.17
CA ALA A 78 1.23 13.49 -3.14
C ALA A 78 0.21 12.51 -3.72
N GLY A 79 -0.39 12.84 -4.85
CA GLY A 79 -1.32 11.97 -5.57
C GLY A 79 -0.67 10.66 -6.02
N GLU A 80 0.56 10.72 -6.55
CA GLU A 80 1.33 9.53 -6.93
C GLU A 80 1.63 8.64 -5.71
N ALA A 81 2.01 9.23 -4.57
CA ALA A 81 2.25 8.49 -3.34
C ALA A 81 0.98 7.78 -2.84
N LEU A 82 -0.18 8.45 -2.89
CA LEU A 82 -1.46 7.84 -2.52
C LEU A 82 -1.82 6.67 -3.46
N ASN A 83 -1.72 6.85 -4.77
CA ASN A 83 -1.96 5.78 -5.74
C ASN A 83 -1.04 4.57 -5.50
N ARG A 84 0.21 4.82 -5.12
CA ARG A 84 1.16 3.75 -4.78
C ARG A 84 0.75 3.01 -3.51
N ILE A 85 0.28 3.72 -2.48
CA ILE A 85 -0.24 3.12 -1.24
C ILE A 85 -1.45 2.24 -1.54
N ASP A 86 -2.39 2.72 -2.36
CA ASP A 86 -3.57 1.96 -2.77
C ASP A 86 -3.19 0.69 -3.54
N ALA A 87 -2.22 0.78 -4.44
CA ALA A 87 -1.70 -0.38 -5.16
C ALA A 87 -1.02 -1.41 -4.23
N ILE A 88 -0.29 -0.95 -3.21
CA ILE A 88 0.31 -1.81 -2.18
C ILE A 88 -0.78 -2.50 -1.36
N ALA A 89 -1.79 -1.75 -0.92
CA ALA A 89 -2.92 -2.28 -0.16
C ALA A 89 -3.68 -3.36 -0.95
N GLY A 90 -3.93 -3.13 -2.25
CA GLY A 90 -4.53 -4.13 -3.14
C GLY A 90 -3.69 -5.41 -3.23
N ARG A 91 -2.38 -5.29 -3.48
CA ARG A 91 -1.48 -6.46 -3.54
C ARG A 91 -1.41 -7.24 -2.22
N LEU A 92 -1.52 -6.55 -1.07
CA LEU A 92 -1.57 -7.21 0.23
C LEU A 92 -2.88 -7.96 0.44
N ALA A 93 -4.01 -7.40 0.01
CA ALA A 93 -5.31 -8.07 0.06
C ALA A 93 -5.33 -9.33 -0.81
N ASP A 94 -4.79 -9.26 -2.03
CA ASP A 94 -4.69 -10.41 -2.94
C ASP A 94 -3.82 -11.52 -2.33
N ARG A 95 -2.63 -11.17 -1.81
CA ARG A 95 -1.75 -12.14 -1.14
C ARG A 95 -2.39 -12.80 0.08
N LYS A 96 -3.17 -12.02 0.85
CA LYS A 96 -3.90 -12.57 1.99
C LYS A 96 -4.94 -13.60 1.53
N LEU A 97 -5.69 -13.29 0.48
CA LEU A 97 -6.69 -14.19 -0.09
C LEU A 97 -6.04 -15.46 -0.64
N ASP A 98 -4.92 -15.34 -1.34
CA ASP A 98 -4.19 -16.50 -1.87
C ASP A 98 -3.62 -17.38 -0.75
N ALA A 99 -3.11 -16.78 0.31
CA ALA A 99 -2.63 -17.52 1.48
C ALA A 99 -3.78 -18.25 2.21
N GLU A 100 -4.94 -17.63 2.30
CA GLU A 100 -6.14 -18.26 2.86
C GLU A 100 -6.63 -19.43 2.00
N ARG A 101 -6.63 -19.29 0.67
CA ARG A 101 -6.94 -20.40 -0.25
C ARG A 101 -5.98 -21.56 -0.11
N GLN A 102 -4.66 -21.30 -0.13
CA GLN A 102 -3.64 -22.34 0.04
C GLN A 102 -3.79 -23.07 1.37
N ARG A 103 -4.12 -22.34 2.44
CA ARG A 103 -4.39 -22.94 3.75
C ARG A 103 -5.62 -23.85 3.71
N THR A 104 -6.72 -23.38 3.12
CA THR A 104 -7.96 -24.17 2.99
C THR A 104 -7.72 -25.43 2.16
N GLU A 105 -7.01 -25.34 1.03
CA GLU A 105 -6.65 -26.50 0.21
C GLU A 105 -5.80 -27.50 0.96
N ALA A 106 -4.84 -27.06 1.77
CA ALA A 106 -4.02 -27.95 2.59
C ALA A 106 -4.84 -28.62 3.70
N GLU A 107 -5.73 -27.89 4.35
CA GLU A 107 -6.63 -28.43 5.38
C GLU A 107 -7.61 -29.46 4.80
N GLU A 108 -8.18 -29.20 3.61
CA GLU A 108 -9.11 -30.13 2.94
C GLU A 108 -8.40 -31.42 2.50
N LEU A 109 -7.18 -31.32 1.96
CA LEU A 109 -6.40 -32.50 1.57
C LEU A 109 -6.07 -33.37 2.80
N ASP A 110 -5.69 -32.76 3.90
CA ASP A 110 -5.41 -33.50 5.14
C ASP A 110 -6.66 -34.17 5.70
N LEU A 111 -7.81 -33.52 5.62
CA LEU A 111 -9.06 -34.10 6.08
C LEU A 111 -9.51 -35.31 5.24
N VAL A 112 -9.40 -35.23 3.91
CA VAL A 112 -9.72 -36.33 3.01
C VAL A 112 -8.78 -37.53 3.23
N ALA A 113 -7.49 -37.27 3.39
CA ALA A 113 -6.50 -38.29 3.71
C ALA A 113 -6.80 -38.96 5.07
N ALA A 114 -7.13 -38.17 6.08
CA ALA A 114 -7.46 -38.66 7.42
C ALA A 114 -8.73 -39.52 7.43
N ILE A 115 -9.78 -39.10 6.74
CA ILE A 115 -11.03 -39.89 6.62
C ILE A 115 -10.76 -41.21 5.89
N SER A 116 -10.00 -41.19 4.80
CA SER A 116 -9.66 -42.39 4.05
C SER A 116 -8.83 -43.38 4.91
N ASP A 117 -7.86 -42.91 5.65
CA ASP A 117 -7.06 -43.73 6.55
C ASP A 117 -7.91 -44.30 7.70
N PHE A 118 -8.83 -43.52 8.26
CA PHE A 118 -9.78 -43.99 9.26
C PHE A 118 -10.68 -45.09 8.74
N GLN A 119 -11.27 -44.95 7.54
CA GLN A 119 -12.09 -45.97 6.92
C GLN A 119 -11.32 -47.26 6.65
N ASN A 120 -10.08 -47.15 6.16
CA ASN A 120 -9.22 -48.31 5.94
C ASN A 120 -8.91 -49.06 7.25
N ARG A 121 -8.59 -48.33 8.32
CA ARG A 121 -8.37 -48.92 9.65
C ARG A 121 -9.60 -49.60 10.22
N GLN A 122 -10.78 -48.98 10.05
CA GLN A 122 -12.06 -49.54 10.48
C GLN A 122 -12.36 -50.85 9.74
N THR A 123 -12.21 -50.88 8.42
CA THR A 123 -12.36 -52.06 7.60
C THR A 123 -11.42 -53.18 7.99
N GLY A 124 -10.15 -52.81 8.24
CA GLY A 124 -9.14 -53.78 8.72
C GLY A 124 -9.49 -54.36 10.09
N TYR A 125 -9.96 -53.53 11.01
CA TYR A 125 -10.43 -53.98 12.34
C TYR A 125 -11.62 -54.94 12.25
N ASP A 126 -12.65 -54.63 11.45
CA ASP A 126 -13.82 -55.47 11.22
C ASP A 126 -13.42 -56.80 10.59
N ALA A 127 -12.52 -56.83 9.63
CA ALA A 127 -11.98 -58.03 9.02
C ALA A 127 -11.24 -58.91 10.06
N ALA A 128 -10.41 -58.31 10.92
CA ALA A 128 -9.71 -58.99 11.99
C ALA A 128 -10.66 -59.62 13.00
N LEU A 129 -11.70 -58.93 13.43
CA LEU A 129 -12.73 -59.47 14.33
C LEU A 129 -13.47 -60.62 13.72
N LYS A 130 -13.84 -60.54 12.42
CA LYS A 130 -14.49 -61.67 11.69
C LYS A 130 -13.57 -62.85 11.62
N SER A 131 -12.31 -62.68 11.29
CA SER A 131 -11.32 -63.74 11.24
C SER A 131 -11.13 -64.40 12.59
N TYR A 132 -11.02 -63.61 13.66
CA TYR A 132 -10.91 -64.12 15.03
C TYR A 132 -12.15 -64.93 15.43
N SER A 133 -13.35 -64.47 15.10
CA SER A 133 -14.60 -65.22 15.40
C SER A 133 -14.68 -66.56 14.66
N ILE A 134 -14.15 -66.63 13.43
CA ILE A 134 -14.07 -67.87 12.65
C ILE A 134 -13.11 -68.88 13.29
N VAL A 135 -11.92 -68.42 13.68
CA VAL A 135 -10.90 -69.25 14.33
C VAL A 135 -11.39 -69.78 15.65
N GLN A 136 -12.06 -68.96 16.45
CA GLN A 136 -12.68 -69.43 17.70
C GLN A 136 -13.73 -70.51 17.51
N ARG A 137 -14.55 -70.42 16.50
CA ARG A 137 -15.57 -71.45 16.17
C ARG A 137 -14.95 -72.75 15.73
N LEU A 138 -13.89 -72.71 14.93
CA LEU A 138 -13.14 -73.87 14.48
C LEU A 138 -12.46 -74.59 15.66
N SER A 139 -11.87 -73.84 16.57
CA SER A 139 -11.23 -74.41 17.77
C SER A 139 -12.22 -75.08 18.72
N LEU A 140 -13.46 -74.59 18.81
CA LEU A 140 -14.50 -75.22 19.66
C LEU A 140 -15.03 -76.53 19.06
N PHE A 141 -15.13 -76.64 17.73
CA PHE A 141 -15.58 -77.86 17.05
C PHE A 141 -14.50 -78.99 17.08
N ASP A 142 -13.21 -78.66 17.14
CA ASP A 142 -12.11 -79.62 17.25
C ASP A 142 -11.98 -80.19 18.65
N TYR A 143 -12.47 -79.50 19.68
CA TYR A 143 -12.41 -79.95 21.07
C TYR A 143 -13.58 -80.89 21.47
N ILE A 144 -14.67 -80.92 20.70
CA ILE A 144 -15.88 -81.71 21.02
C ILE A 144 -15.89 -83.05 20.26
N ARG A 145 -14.84 -83.38 19.55
CA ARG A 145 -14.65 -84.66 18.84
C ARG A 145 -13.53 -85.45 19.52
#